data_adf5d9c5e508f8204d396d6f7aed16ac
#
_entry.id   adf5d9c5e508f8204d396d6f7aed16ac
#
_cell.length_a   1.000
_cell.length_b   1.000
_cell.length_c   1.000
_cell.angle_alpha   90.00
_cell.angle_beta   90.00
_cell.angle_gamma   90.00
#
_symmetry.space_group_name_H-M   'P 1'
#
loop_
_entity.id
_entity.type
_entity.pdbx_description
1 polymer ?
#
loop_
_entity_poly.entity_id
_entity_poly.type
_entity_poly.pdbx_seq_one_letter_code
_entity_poly.pdbx_strand_id
1 'polypeptide(L)'
;ALAFKIMTDPFVGKLAFFRVYSGTMNSGSYVLNATKDKKERVGRILQMHANKRHELDKVYSGDIAAAVGFKSTTTGDTICDEQHPVILESMVFPEPVIDIAIEPKTKAGQDKMGEALAKLAEEDPTFRVHTDTETGQTIISGMGELHLEIIVDRLLREFKVEANVGAPQVAYKETMTKAVDVDSKYAKQSGGRGQYGHCKVHFTPMDPNGEETFKFTSSVVGGAIPKEYIPAVGEGIEEATKAGILGGFPVLGVAADVYDGSYHEVDSSEMAFHIAGSMAFKDAMAKGNPVLLEPIMKVEVTMPEEYMGDVIGDVNARRGRIEGMEDIGGGKMVKAYVPLAEMFGYSTDLRSRTQGRGNYSMFFEKYEQVPKSVQEKIIAERKGAAK
;
A
#
# COMPACT_ATOMS: atom_id res chain seq x y z
N ALA A 1 22.19 -14.15 2.76
CA ALA A 1 20.92 -14.80 2.38
C ALA A 1 19.80 -13.79 2.26
N LEU A 2 18.83 -14.08 1.43
CA LEU A 2 17.61 -13.28 1.27
C LEU A 2 16.40 -14.10 1.74
N ALA A 3 15.64 -13.55 2.69
CA ALA A 3 14.35 -14.11 3.10
C ALA A 3 13.29 -13.70 2.06
N PHE A 4 12.85 -14.63 1.25
CA PHE A 4 11.96 -14.33 0.11
C PHE A 4 10.50 -14.72 0.32
N LYS A 5 10.20 -15.49 1.38
CA LYS A 5 8.84 -15.90 1.72
C LYS A 5 8.72 -16.20 3.21
N ILE A 6 7.65 -15.73 3.81
CA ILE A 6 7.22 -16.12 5.15
C ILE A 6 6.00 -17.02 5.03
N MET A 7 5.92 -18.03 5.86
CA MET A 7 4.77 -18.93 5.97
C MET A 7 4.50 -19.23 7.45
N THR A 8 3.25 -19.29 7.82
CA THR A 8 2.84 -19.74 9.15
C THR A 8 2.51 -21.23 9.10
N ASP A 9 3.23 -22.01 9.89
CA ASP A 9 3.01 -23.44 10.02
C ASP A 9 2.34 -23.74 11.37
N PRO A 10 1.28 -24.57 11.40
CA PRO A 10 0.53 -24.84 12.63
C PRO A 10 1.35 -25.56 13.71
N PHE A 11 2.46 -26.23 13.36
CA PHE A 11 3.26 -27.03 14.29
C PHE A 11 4.55 -26.34 14.72
N VAL A 12 5.21 -25.62 13.82
CA VAL A 12 6.52 -24.98 14.09
C VAL A 12 6.45 -23.46 14.15
N GLY A 13 5.29 -22.90 13.85
CA GLY A 13 5.08 -21.46 13.83
C GLY A 13 5.63 -20.79 12.56
N LYS A 14 6.29 -19.67 12.72
CA LYS A 14 6.82 -18.89 11.61
C LYS A 14 7.99 -19.59 10.92
N LEU A 15 7.85 -19.84 9.62
CA LEU A 15 8.88 -20.34 8.72
C LEU A 15 9.34 -19.20 7.81
N ALA A 16 10.63 -18.88 7.83
CA ALA A 16 11.23 -17.93 6.90
C ALA A 16 12.02 -18.69 5.83
N PHE A 17 11.50 -18.73 4.63
CA PHE A 17 12.19 -19.30 3.48
C PHE A 17 13.25 -18.32 2.98
N PHE A 18 14.46 -18.82 2.78
CA PHE A 18 15.58 -18.02 2.36
C PHE A 18 16.45 -18.73 1.34
N ARG A 19 17.16 -17.95 0.53
CA ARG A 19 18.21 -18.40 -0.35
C ARG A 19 19.56 -17.87 0.12
N VAL A 20 20.54 -18.76 0.22
CA VAL A 20 21.93 -18.39 0.53
C VAL A 20 22.63 -18.01 -0.77
N TYR A 21 23.10 -16.75 -0.87
CA TYR A 21 23.85 -16.26 -2.01
C TYR A 21 25.36 -16.39 -1.81
N SER A 22 25.83 -16.34 -0.58
CA SER A 22 27.25 -16.43 -0.23
C SER A 22 27.42 -16.98 1.19
N GLY A 23 28.47 -17.76 1.41
CA GLY A 23 28.81 -18.27 2.71
C GLY A 23 27.98 -19.46 3.16
N THR A 24 27.88 -19.62 4.48
CA THR A 24 27.24 -20.77 5.15
C THR A 24 26.41 -20.30 6.32
N MET A 25 25.25 -20.90 6.55
CA MET A 25 24.43 -20.65 7.73
C MET A 25 24.29 -21.95 8.54
N ASN A 26 24.54 -21.89 9.84
CA ASN A 26 24.47 -23.04 10.75
C ASN A 26 23.20 -22.96 11.63
N SER A 27 22.58 -24.11 11.85
CA SER A 27 21.52 -24.26 12.83
C SER A 27 22.02 -23.89 14.23
N GLY A 28 21.21 -23.23 15.04
CA GLY A 28 21.56 -22.78 16.39
C GLY A 28 22.45 -21.53 16.45
N SER A 29 22.93 -21.01 15.32
CA SER A 29 23.77 -19.81 15.25
C SER A 29 22.99 -18.51 15.39
N TYR A 30 23.72 -17.40 15.45
CA TYR A 30 23.16 -16.06 15.37
C TYR A 30 23.53 -15.41 14.04
N VAL A 31 22.63 -14.60 13.52
CA VAL A 31 22.78 -13.85 12.26
C VAL A 31 22.28 -12.43 12.46
N LEU A 32 22.69 -11.52 11.58
CA LEU A 32 22.16 -10.16 11.50
C LEU A 32 21.07 -10.08 10.43
N ASN A 33 19.90 -9.61 10.79
CA ASN A 33 18.95 -9.06 9.83
C ASN A 33 19.41 -7.64 9.51
N ALA A 34 20.14 -7.50 8.40
CA ALA A 34 20.77 -6.23 8.03
C ALA A 34 19.74 -5.15 7.61
N THR A 35 18.59 -5.56 7.08
CA THR A 35 17.53 -4.63 6.69
C THR A 35 16.92 -3.92 7.89
N LYS A 36 16.81 -4.60 9.03
CA LYS A 36 16.20 -4.07 10.26
C LYS A 36 17.21 -3.78 11.38
N ASP A 37 18.49 -4.04 11.12
CA ASP A 37 19.58 -3.94 12.10
C ASP A 37 19.26 -4.69 13.40
N LYS A 38 18.82 -5.95 13.26
CA LYS A 38 18.44 -6.80 14.40
C LYS A 38 19.14 -8.14 14.36
N LYS A 39 19.67 -8.53 15.52
CA LYS A 39 20.22 -9.89 15.72
C LYS A 39 19.09 -10.91 15.82
N GLU A 40 19.19 -11.96 15.03
CA GLU A 40 18.25 -13.08 15.01
C GLU A 40 18.94 -14.39 15.35
N ARG A 41 18.22 -15.28 16.00
CA ARG A 41 18.70 -16.63 16.26
C ARG A 41 18.15 -17.59 15.22
N VAL A 42 19.02 -18.32 14.55
CA VAL A 42 18.66 -19.46 13.69
C VAL A 42 18.33 -20.63 14.61
N GLY A 43 17.08 -20.94 14.82
CA GLY A 43 16.67 -22.07 15.64
C GLY A 43 16.99 -23.38 14.93
N ARG A 44 16.15 -23.79 14.00
CA ARG A 44 16.33 -24.96 13.13
C ARG A 44 16.34 -24.53 11.68
N ILE A 45 17.07 -25.26 10.87
CA ILE A 45 17.05 -25.13 9.41
C ILE A 45 16.35 -26.36 8.85
N LEU A 46 15.38 -26.15 7.98
CA LEU A 46 14.55 -27.19 7.40
C LEU A 46 14.69 -27.18 5.89
N GLN A 47 14.97 -28.32 5.30
CA GLN A 47 14.74 -28.56 3.89
C GLN A 47 13.30 -29.00 3.70
N MET A 48 12.57 -28.26 2.89
CA MET A 48 11.15 -28.51 2.63
C MET A 48 10.95 -29.26 1.32
N HIS A 49 10.17 -30.34 1.38
CA HIS A 49 9.72 -31.08 0.21
C HIS A 49 8.22 -31.33 0.34
N ALA A 50 7.41 -30.49 -0.28
CA ALA A 50 5.97 -30.39 -0.03
C ALA A 50 5.69 -30.23 1.49
N ASN A 51 4.98 -31.17 2.11
CA ASN A 51 4.69 -31.17 3.56
C ASN A 51 5.75 -31.92 4.40
N LYS A 52 6.78 -32.48 3.77
CA LYS A 52 7.85 -33.17 4.47
C LYS A 52 8.95 -32.19 4.85
N ARG A 53 9.50 -32.36 6.06
CA ARG A 53 10.56 -31.53 6.64
C ARG A 53 11.75 -32.40 6.98
N HIS A 54 12.92 -32.00 6.51
CA HIS A 54 14.19 -32.60 6.91
C HIS A 54 15.03 -31.53 7.60
N GLU A 55 15.49 -31.82 8.82
CA GLU A 55 16.37 -30.91 9.54
C GLU A 55 17.77 -30.95 8.94
N LEU A 56 18.37 -29.77 8.79
CA LEU A 56 19.73 -29.58 8.31
C LEU A 56 20.55 -28.88 9.39
N ASP A 57 21.80 -29.36 9.58
CA ASP A 57 22.73 -28.69 10.50
C ASP A 57 23.25 -27.38 9.91
N LYS A 58 23.41 -27.34 8.59
CA LYS A 58 23.90 -26.17 7.86
C LYS A 58 23.45 -26.15 6.41
N VAL A 59 23.50 -24.98 5.82
CA VAL A 59 23.22 -24.72 4.40
C VAL A 59 24.34 -23.87 3.79
N TYR A 60 24.52 -24.01 2.50
CA TYR A 60 25.60 -23.41 1.72
C TYR A 60 25.08 -22.44 0.66
N SER A 61 26.00 -21.70 0.04
CA SER A 61 25.72 -20.85 -1.10
C SER A 61 24.98 -21.62 -2.20
N GLY A 62 23.85 -21.05 -2.67
CA GLY A 62 22.95 -21.64 -3.65
C GLY A 62 21.77 -22.42 -3.05
N ASP A 63 21.84 -22.83 -1.78
CA ASP A 63 20.76 -23.56 -1.13
C ASP A 63 19.54 -22.68 -0.87
N ILE A 64 18.37 -23.33 -0.92
CA ILE A 64 17.09 -22.81 -0.46
C ILE A 64 16.61 -23.66 0.71
N ALA A 65 16.31 -23.02 1.82
CA ALA A 65 15.83 -23.67 3.03
C ALA A 65 14.83 -22.78 3.79
N ALA A 66 14.27 -23.32 4.86
CA ALA A 66 13.42 -22.57 5.77
C ALA A 66 14.05 -22.52 7.17
N ALA A 67 14.06 -21.35 7.79
CA ALA A 67 14.50 -21.17 9.17
C ALA A 67 13.32 -21.05 10.12
N VAL A 68 13.43 -21.73 11.25
CA VAL A 68 12.56 -21.57 12.42
C VAL A 68 13.29 -20.74 13.46
N GLY A 69 12.60 -19.82 14.10
CA GLY A 69 13.16 -19.04 15.20
C GLY A 69 13.39 -17.57 14.90
N PHE A 70 13.29 -17.14 13.67
CA PHE A 70 13.30 -15.72 13.32
C PHE A 70 12.02 -15.02 13.80
N LYS A 71 12.19 -13.95 14.58
CA LYS A 71 11.08 -13.21 15.18
C LYS A 71 10.68 -11.99 14.37
N SER A 72 11.66 -11.21 13.94
CA SER A 72 11.45 -9.93 13.27
C SER A 72 11.65 -9.96 11.75
N THR A 73 12.20 -11.04 11.21
CA THR A 73 12.44 -11.20 9.77
C THR A 73 11.13 -11.29 8.99
N THR A 74 11.02 -10.50 7.93
CA THR A 74 9.89 -10.47 7.00
C THR A 74 10.37 -10.72 5.56
N THR A 75 9.43 -10.87 4.63
CA THR A 75 9.75 -11.07 3.21
C THR A 75 10.54 -9.86 2.67
N GLY A 76 11.66 -10.14 2.00
CA GLY A 76 12.57 -9.14 1.46
C GLY A 76 13.76 -8.78 2.35
N ASP A 77 13.78 -9.25 3.61
CA ASP A 77 14.89 -8.95 4.51
C ASP A 77 16.17 -9.71 4.14
N THR A 78 17.30 -9.04 4.30
CA THR A 78 18.62 -9.63 4.14
C THR A 78 19.14 -10.16 5.46
N ILE A 79 19.59 -11.41 5.45
CA ILE A 79 20.23 -12.09 6.59
C ILE A 79 21.69 -12.29 6.26
N CYS A 80 22.58 -11.85 7.13
CA CYS A 80 24.03 -11.90 6.90
C CYS A 80 24.83 -12.12 8.19
N ASP A 81 26.16 -12.16 8.02
CA ASP A 81 27.12 -12.17 9.13
C ASP A 81 27.14 -10.79 9.81
N GLU A 82 27.17 -10.77 11.14
CA GLU A 82 27.30 -9.53 11.94
C GLU A 82 28.59 -8.74 11.65
N GLN A 83 29.67 -9.42 11.31
CA GLN A 83 30.96 -8.78 11.03
C GLN A 83 31.07 -8.22 9.60
N HIS A 84 30.24 -8.72 8.71
CA HIS A 84 30.25 -8.32 7.29
C HIS A 84 28.84 -7.98 6.84
N PRO A 85 28.26 -6.87 7.36
CA PRO A 85 26.89 -6.50 7.02
C PRO A 85 26.79 -6.10 5.54
N VAL A 86 25.74 -6.63 4.88
CA VAL A 86 25.40 -6.32 3.50
C VAL A 86 23.89 -6.34 3.37
N ILE A 87 23.34 -5.47 2.52
CA ILE A 87 21.93 -5.47 2.14
C ILE A 87 21.86 -5.84 0.67
N LEU A 88 21.15 -6.92 0.38
CA LEU A 88 20.84 -7.33 -0.98
C LEU A 88 19.74 -6.43 -1.57
N GLU A 89 19.56 -6.52 -2.89
CA GLU A 89 18.48 -5.78 -3.56
C GLU A 89 17.13 -6.03 -2.88
N SER A 90 16.45 -4.95 -2.51
CA SER A 90 15.15 -5.03 -1.87
C SER A 90 14.06 -5.36 -2.89
N MET A 91 13.14 -6.24 -2.49
CA MET A 91 11.95 -6.52 -3.28
C MET A 91 10.95 -5.37 -3.13
N VAL A 92 10.47 -4.86 -4.25
CA VAL A 92 9.40 -3.84 -4.28
C VAL A 92 8.08 -4.56 -4.48
N PHE A 93 7.14 -4.33 -3.57
CA PHE A 93 5.79 -4.88 -3.65
C PHE A 93 4.83 -3.75 -4.00
N PRO A 94 3.85 -3.98 -4.92
CA PRO A 94 2.85 -2.99 -5.23
C PRO A 94 1.93 -2.73 -4.04
N GLU A 95 1.44 -1.49 -3.95
CA GLU A 95 0.46 -1.12 -2.94
C GLU A 95 -0.89 -1.79 -3.24
N PRO A 96 -1.64 -2.20 -2.20
CA PRO A 96 -3.00 -2.68 -2.37
C PRO A 96 -3.90 -1.66 -3.05
N VAL A 97 -4.85 -2.13 -3.85
CA VAL A 97 -5.71 -1.27 -4.68
C VAL A 97 -7.21 -1.45 -4.41
N ILE A 98 -7.57 -2.41 -3.57
CA ILE A 98 -8.96 -2.70 -3.18
C ILE A 98 -9.06 -2.90 -1.66
N ASP A 99 -10.10 -2.37 -1.07
CA ASP A 99 -10.39 -2.44 0.36
C ASP A 99 -11.73 -3.14 0.61
N ILE A 100 -11.79 -3.98 1.65
CA ILE A 100 -13.02 -4.65 2.10
C ILE A 100 -13.11 -4.52 3.61
N ALA A 101 -14.28 -4.13 4.12
CA ALA A 101 -14.59 -4.23 5.54
C ALA A 101 -14.85 -5.69 5.93
N ILE A 102 -14.25 -6.14 7.04
CA ILE A 102 -14.42 -7.50 7.55
C ILE A 102 -14.77 -7.47 9.03
N GLU A 103 -15.74 -8.27 9.42
CA GLU A 103 -16.20 -8.36 10.80
C GLU A 103 -16.34 -9.85 11.21
N PRO A 104 -15.91 -10.24 12.41
CA PRO A 104 -16.13 -11.60 12.87
C PRO A 104 -17.63 -11.82 13.15
N LYS A 105 -18.15 -13.00 12.82
CA LYS A 105 -19.56 -13.36 13.10
C LYS A 105 -19.87 -13.44 14.59
N THR A 106 -18.87 -13.65 15.42
CA THR A 106 -19.02 -13.78 16.87
C THR A 106 -18.03 -12.89 17.61
N LYS A 107 -18.45 -12.36 18.77
CA LYS A 107 -17.58 -11.53 19.63
C LYS A 107 -16.29 -12.28 20.07
N ALA A 108 -16.41 -13.57 20.32
CA ALA A 108 -15.26 -14.43 20.64
C ALA A 108 -14.29 -14.64 19.47
N GLY A 109 -14.72 -14.36 18.23
CA GLY A 109 -13.89 -14.41 17.03
C GLY A 109 -13.00 -13.19 16.83
N GLN A 110 -13.22 -12.09 17.56
CA GLN A 110 -12.50 -10.82 17.34
C GLN A 110 -10.99 -10.97 17.53
N ASP A 111 -10.58 -11.52 18.67
CA ASP A 111 -9.15 -11.68 18.98
C ASP A 111 -8.49 -12.67 18.01
N LYS A 112 -9.17 -13.78 17.73
CA LYS A 112 -8.69 -14.78 16.78
C LYS A 112 -8.56 -14.21 15.36
N MET A 113 -9.51 -13.35 14.95
CA MET A 113 -9.44 -12.71 13.65
C MET A 113 -8.24 -11.76 13.56
N GLY A 114 -7.99 -10.95 14.59
CA GLY A 114 -6.83 -10.07 14.65
C GLY A 114 -5.51 -10.83 14.53
N GLU A 115 -5.34 -11.92 15.30
CA GLU A 115 -4.14 -12.76 15.21
C GLU A 115 -3.98 -13.44 13.84
N ALA A 116 -5.06 -13.93 13.26
CA ALA A 116 -5.05 -14.59 11.97
C ALA A 116 -4.70 -13.60 10.84
N LEU A 117 -5.32 -12.42 10.85
CA LEU A 117 -5.02 -11.36 9.87
C LEU A 117 -3.58 -10.86 9.99
N ALA A 118 -3.04 -10.73 11.20
CA ALA A 118 -1.64 -10.35 11.41
C ALA A 118 -0.68 -11.39 10.80
N LYS A 119 -0.95 -12.69 10.99
CA LYS A 119 -0.16 -13.77 10.39
C LYS A 119 -0.23 -13.75 8.86
N LEU A 120 -1.41 -13.55 8.29
CA LEU A 120 -1.60 -13.46 6.85
C LEU A 120 -0.87 -12.24 6.26
N ALA A 121 -0.86 -11.11 6.95
CA ALA A 121 -0.12 -9.92 6.55
C ALA A 121 1.41 -10.11 6.63
N GLU A 122 1.90 -10.93 7.56
CA GLU A 122 3.33 -11.31 7.58
C GLU A 122 3.72 -12.20 6.40
N GLU A 123 2.80 -13.03 5.92
CA GLU A 123 3.04 -13.94 4.79
C GLU A 123 3.01 -13.21 3.44
N ASP A 124 2.15 -12.21 3.30
CA ASP A 124 1.89 -11.52 2.05
C ASP A 124 2.10 -10.00 2.17
N PRO A 125 3.21 -9.46 1.65
CA PRO A 125 3.51 -8.03 1.70
C PRO A 125 2.52 -7.14 0.94
N THR A 126 1.71 -7.71 0.03
CA THR A 126 0.68 -7.00 -0.73
C THR A 126 -0.68 -6.99 -0.04
N PHE A 127 -0.79 -7.67 1.10
CA PHE A 127 -1.97 -7.70 1.95
C PHE A 127 -1.77 -6.80 3.17
N ARG A 128 -2.72 -5.92 3.44
CA ARG A 128 -2.68 -5.02 4.59
C ARG A 128 -3.95 -5.10 5.41
N VAL A 129 -3.82 -4.79 6.68
CA VAL A 129 -4.93 -4.72 7.65
C VAL A 129 -4.82 -3.43 8.43
N HIS A 130 -5.91 -2.70 8.53
CA HIS A 130 -5.99 -1.53 9.39
C HIS A 130 -7.39 -1.38 9.98
N THR A 131 -7.50 -0.63 11.06
CA THR A 131 -8.80 -0.28 11.63
C THR A 131 -9.16 1.14 11.19
N ASP A 132 -10.34 1.28 10.60
CA ASP A 132 -10.89 2.58 10.28
C ASP A 132 -11.22 3.33 11.58
N THR A 133 -10.62 4.50 11.77
CA THR A 133 -10.74 5.28 13.01
C THR A 133 -12.10 5.94 13.17
N GLU A 134 -12.83 6.17 12.09
CA GLU A 134 -14.16 6.77 12.10
C GLU A 134 -15.25 5.74 12.39
N THR A 135 -15.15 4.57 11.73
CA THR A 135 -16.18 3.53 11.82
C THR A 135 -15.86 2.43 12.83
N GLY A 136 -14.60 2.32 13.24
CA GLY A 136 -14.11 1.21 14.08
C GLY A 136 -14.05 -0.15 13.37
N GLN A 137 -14.32 -0.19 12.06
CA GLN A 137 -14.30 -1.41 11.28
C GLN A 137 -12.87 -1.87 10.97
N THR A 138 -12.66 -3.17 10.91
CA THR A 138 -11.42 -3.74 10.38
C THR A 138 -11.50 -3.76 8.86
N ILE A 139 -10.54 -3.11 8.22
CA ILE A 139 -10.41 -3.05 6.76
C ILE A 139 -9.24 -3.93 6.34
N ILE A 140 -9.47 -4.79 5.35
CA ILE A 140 -8.43 -5.57 4.68
C ILE A 140 -8.23 -5.04 3.27
N SER A 141 -6.97 -4.87 2.88
CA SER A 141 -6.58 -4.30 1.59
C SER A 141 -5.75 -5.31 0.80
N GLY A 142 -5.99 -5.42 -0.49
CA GLY A 142 -5.30 -6.37 -1.38
C GLY A 142 -5.26 -5.93 -2.83
N MET A 143 -4.70 -6.81 -3.67
CA MET A 143 -4.43 -6.54 -5.08
C MET A 143 -5.63 -6.78 -6.01
N GLY A 144 -6.73 -7.28 -5.50
CA GLY A 144 -7.94 -7.53 -6.26
C GLY A 144 -8.94 -8.41 -5.49
N GLU A 145 -10.13 -8.56 -6.08
CA GLU A 145 -11.26 -9.29 -5.49
C GLU A 145 -10.88 -10.73 -5.12
N LEU A 146 -10.31 -11.48 -6.08
CA LEU A 146 -9.89 -12.86 -5.86
C LEU A 146 -8.83 -12.98 -4.76
N HIS A 147 -7.91 -12.04 -4.67
CA HIS A 147 -6.90 -12.03 -3.61
C HIS A 147 -7.55 -11.97 -2.23
N LEU A 148 -8.49 -11.05 -2.02
CA LEU A 148 -9.19 -10.90 -0.74
C LEU A 148 -10.17 -12.06 -0.47
N GLU A 149 -10.80 -12.63 -1.49
CA GLU A 149 -11.61 -13.85 -1.36
C GLU A 149 -10.77 -15.03 -0.83
N ILE A 150 -9.56 -15.23 -1.35
CA ILE A 150 -8.63 -16.26 -0.88
C ILE A 150 -8.23 -16.01 0.57
N ILE A 151 -7.95 -14.76 0.96
CA ILE A 151 -7.62 -14.40 2.35
C ILE A 151 -8.78 -14.75 3.28
N VAL A 152 -10.02 -14.41 2.91
CA VAL A 152 -11.22 -14.73 3.70
C VAL A 152 -11.45 -16.26 3.78
N ASP A 153 -11.24 -16.99 2.70
CA ASP A 153 -11.32 -18.44 2.67
C ASP A 153 -10.26 -19.08 3.60
N ARG A 154 -9.04 -18.55 3.61
CA ARG A 154 -7.97 -18.98 4.53
C ARG A 154 -8.31 -18.69 5.99
N LEU A 155 -8.93 -17.54 6.32
CA LEU A 155 -9.43 -17.26 7.67
C LEU A 155 -10.36 -18.37 8.17
N LEU A 156 -11.29 -18.81 7.32
CA LEU A 156 -12.23 -19.88 7.66
C LEU A 156 -11.54 -21.24 7.75
N ARG A 157 -10.77 -21.63 6.74
CA ARG A 157 -10.22 -22.99 6.64
C ARG A 157 -9.04 -23.24 7.54
N GLU A 158 -8.09 -22.31 7.62
CA GLU A 158 -6.85 -22.48 8.38
C GLU A 158 -7.01 -22.03 9.84
N PHE A 159 -7.67 -20.88 10.06
CA PHE A 159 -7.77 -20.27 11.39
C PHE A 159 -9.11 -20.50 12.10
N LYS A 160 -10.08 -21.10 11.43
CA LYS A 160 -11.44 -21.39 11.96
C LYS A 160 -12.15 -20.10 12.44
N VAL A 161 -11.97 -19.02 11.70
CA VAL A 161 -12.62 -17.72 11.92
C VAL A 161 -13.67 -17.50 10.84
N GLU A 162 -14.93 -17.41 11.24
CA GLU A 162 -16.02 -16.99 10.36
C GLU A 162 -16.17 -15.47 10.40
N ALA A 163 -16.23 -14.85 9.23
CA ALA A 163 -16.35 -13.41 9.09
C ALA A 163 -17.46 -13.02 8.10
N ASN A 164 -18.07 -11.87 8.35
CA ASN A 164 -18.90 -11.16 7.38
C ASN A 164 -18.01 -10.20 6.59
N VAL A 165 -18.24 -10.12 5.30
CA VAL A 165 -17.41 -9.33 4.37
C VAL A 165 -18.31 -8.29 3.71
N GLY A 166 -17.85 -7.03 3.72
CA GLY A 166 -18.52 -5.92 3.03
C GLY A 166 -18.29 -5.96 1.51
N ALA A 167 -18.92 -5.03 0.79
CA ALA A 167 -18.69 -4.86 -0.63
C ALA A 167 -17.27 -4.29 -0.90
N PRO A 168 -16.58 -4.77 -1.97
CA PRO A 168 -15.27 -4.25 -2.33
C PRO A 168 -15.32 -2.75 -2.65
N GLN A 169 -14.33 -2.02 -2.17
CA GLN A 169 -14.14 -0.61 -2.43
C GLN A 169 -12.81 -0.39 -3.16
N VAL A 170 -12.81 0.48 -4.16
CA VAL A 170 -11.58 0.87 -4.85
C VAL A 170 -10.82 1.87 -3.98
N ALA A 171 -9.51 1.66 -3.83
CA ALA A 171 -8.65 2.59 -3.12
C ALA A 171 -8.29 3.78 -4.02
N TYR A 172 -9.21 4.73 -4.14
CA TYR A 172 -8.97 5.99 -4.84
C TYR A 172 -7.90 6.83 -4.12
N LYS A 173 -7.25 7.71 -4.86
CA LYS A 173 -6.31 8.70 -4.36
C LYS A 173 -6.71 10.09 -4.84
N GLU A 174 -6.13 11.12 -4.23
CA GLU A 174 -6.27 12.49 -4.69
C GLU A 174 -4.91 13.05 -5.10
N THR A 175 -4.89 14.05 -5.94
CA THR A 175 -3.68 14.83 -6.26
C THR A 175 -4.05 16.24 -6.64
N MET A 176 -3.06 17.14 -6.65
CA MET A 176 -3.20 18.47 -7.21
C MET A 176 -2.58 18.51 -8.62
N THR A 177 -3.12 19.36 -9.49
CA THR A 177 -2.65 19.50 -10.88
C THR A 177 -2.03 20.86 -11.18
N LYS A 178 -2.10 21.80 -10.24
CA LYS A 178 -1.61 23.16 -10.38
C LYS A 178 -0.73 23.55 -9.19
N ALA A 179 0.42 24.15 -9.47
CA ALA A 179 1.27 24.74 -8.44
C ALA A 179 0.59 25.95 -7.79
N VAL A 180 0.75 26.11 -6.48
CA VAL A 180 0.17 27.21 -5.70
C VAL A 180 1.10 27.66 -4.59
N ASP A 181 1.06 28.95 -4.28
CA ASP A 181 1.65 29.54 -3.11
C ASP A 181 0.58 29.76 -2.04
N VAL A 182 0.89 29.35 -0.81
CA VAL A 182 -0.01 29.48 0.32
C VAL A 182 0.65 30.23 1.46
N ASP A 183 -0.04 31.22 1.98
CA ASP A 183 0.30 31.94 3.19
C ASP A 183 -0.66 31.46 4.31
N SER A 184 -0.13 30.64 5.25
CA SER A 184 -0.91 30.00 6.29
C SER A 184 -0.50 30.46 7.66
N LYS A 185 -1.45 31.04 8.39
CA LYS A 185 -1.26 31.54 9.73
C LYS A 185 -2.23 30.91 10.72
N TYR A 186 -1.71 30.21 11.69
CA TYR A 186 -2.45 29.73 12.84
C TYR A 186 -2.15 30.62 14.05
N ALA A 187 -3.13 31.40 14.46
CA ALA A 187 -3.03 32.26 15.65
C ALA A 187 -4.28 32.06 16.50
N LYS A 188 -4.11 31.64 17.75
CA LYS A 188 -5.19 31.45 18.71
C LYS A 188 -4.78 32.01 20.07
N GLN A 189 -5.65 32.83 20.65
CA GLN A 189 -5.47 33.40 21.98
C GLN A 189 -6.68 33.07 22.83
N SER A 190 -6.50 32.27 23.86
CA SER A 190 -7.55 31.85 24.77
C SER A 190 -7.04 31.93 26.21
N GLY A 191 -7.10 33.12 26.82
CA GLY A 191 -6.89 33.37 28.25
C GLY A 191 -5.62 32.72 28.83
N GLY A 192 -4.44 33.26 28.52
CA GLY A 192 -3.14 32.74 28.94
C GLY A 192 -2.12 32.76 27.80
N ARG A 193 -1.21 31.77 27.74
CA ARG A 193 -0.25 31.60 26.64
C ARG A 193 -1.00 31.30 25.35
N GLY A 194 -0.79 32.13 24.32
CA GLY A 194 -1.40 31.96 22.99
C GLY A 194 -0.73 30.85 22.18
N GLN A 195 -1.20 30.66 20.95
CA GLN A 195 -0.60 29.79 19.95
C GLN A 195 -0.35 30.59 18.68
N TYR A 196 0.84 30.46 18.09
CA TYR A 196 1.23 31.17 16.88
C TYR A 196 2.14 30.33 16.02
N GLY A 197 1.70 30.04 14.79
CA GLY A 197 2.48 29.43 13.73
C GLY A 197 2.14 30.07 12.39
N HIS A 198 3.16 30.54 11.65
CA HIS A 198 2.94 31.18 10.37
C HIS A 198 4.00 30.67 9.38
N CYS A 199 3.57 30.11 8.28
CA CYS A 199 4.42 29.61 7.22
C CYS A 199 3.87 29.98 5.84
N LYS A 200 4.78 30.27 4.92
CA LYS A 200 4.50 30.42 3.51
C LYS A 200 5.11 29.23 2.78
N VAL A 201 4.32 28.52 2.02
CA VAL A 201 4.68 27.25 1.40
C VAL A 201 4.35 27.27 -0.07
N HIS A 202 5.31 26.91 -0.89
CA HIS A 202 5.13 26.67 -2.32
C HIS A 202 4.84 25.19 -2.53
N PHE A 203 3.66 24.87 -3.10
CA PHE A 203 3.25 23.52 -3.43
C PHE A 203 3.34 23.29 -4.93
N THR A 204 3.91 22.16 -5.32
CA THR A 204 4.08 21.76 -6.72
C THR A 204 3.57 20.35 -6.95
N PRO A 205 2.85 20.08 -8.05
CA PRO A 205 2.52 18.73 -8.46
C PRO A 205 3.79 17.91 -8.75
N MET A 206 3.78 16.65 -8.33
CA MET A 206 4.77 15.63 -8.68
C MET A 206 4.07 14.47 -9.38
N ASP A 207 4.85 13.57 -9.96
CA ASP A 207 4.33 12.31 -10.50
C ASP A 207 3.74 11.45 -9.37
N PRO A 208 2.42 11.18 -9.37
CA PRO A 208 1.81 10.34 -8.34
C PRO A 208 2.23 8.86 -8.42
N ASN A 209 2.86 8.44 -9.52
CA ASN A 209 3.37 7.09 -9.74
C ASN A 209 4.89 6.97 -9.53
N GLY A 210 5.54 8.05 -9.11
CA GLY A 210 6.96 8.05 -8.81
C GLY A 210 7.31 7.25 -7.55
N GLU A 211 8.60 6.96 -7.36
CA GLU A 211 9.10 6.31 -6.15
C GLU A 211 8.82 7.14 -4.89
N GLU A 212 8.90 8.46 -5.02
CA GLU A 212 8.61 9.43 -3.98
C GLU A 212 7.32 10.19 -4.35
N THR A 213 6.27 10.01 -3.57
CA THR A 213 4.95 10.63 -3.81
C THR A 213 4.69 11.87 -2.96
N PHE A 214 5.55 12.13 -1.99
CA PHE A 214 5.56 13.34 -1.16
C PHE A 214 6.99 13.78 -0.91
N LYS A 215 7.24 15.10 -1.02
CA LYS A 215 8.54 15.69 -0.75
C LYS A 215 8.36 16.99 0.02
N PHE A 216 9.14 17.14 1.10
CA PHE A 216 9.21 18.38 1.86
C PHE A 216 10.61 18.95 1.83
N THR A 217 10.73 20.24 1.52
CA THR A 217 11.97 20.99 1.54
C THR A 217 11.80 22.33 2.26
N SER A 218 12.90 22.96 2.63
CA SER A 218 12.90 24.28 3.22
C SER A 218 13.93 25.17 2.56
N SER A 219 13.48 26.30 2.05
CA SER A 219 14.30 27.40 1.54
C SER A 219 14.21 28.67 2.41
N VAL A 220 13.78 28.53 3.67
CA VAL A 220 13.69 29.65 4.62
C VAL A 220 15.07 30.29 4.85
N VAL A 221 15.13 31.62 4.72
CA VAL A 221 16.33 32.40 4.95
C VAL A 221 16.15 33.42 6.09
N GLY A 222 17.25 33.88 6.66
CA GLY A 222 17.23 34.96 7.66
C GLY A 222 16.57 34.63 9.00
N GLY A 223 16.24 33.34 9.26
CA GLY A 223 15.63 32.94 10.54
C GLY A 223 14.15 33.35 10.64
N ALA A 224 13.46 33.57 9.54
CA ALA A 224 12.02 33.92 9.52
C ALA A 224 11.17 32.90 10.27
N ILE A 225 11.53 31.62 10.17
CA ILE A 225 11.06 30.54 11.03
C ILE A 225 12.27 29.93 11.75
N PRO A 226 12.26 29.78 13.09
CA PRO A 226 13.30 29.04 13.80
C PRO A 226 13.47 27.62 13.25
N LYS A 227 14.72 27.18 13.09
CA LYS A 227 15.04 25.86 12.49
C LYS A 227 14.35 24.69 13.17
N GLU A 228 14.11 24.79 14.47
CA GLU A 228 13.43 23.78 15.28
C GLU A 228 11.96 23.58 14.90
N TYR A 229 11.28 24.59 14.34
CA TYR A 229 9.86 24.51 13.94
C TYR A 229 9.66 24.08 12.48
N ILE A 230 10.70 24.12 11.65
CA ILE A 230 10.58 23.73 10.23
C ILE A 230 10.15 22.28 10.07
N PRO A 231 10.73 21.28 10.79
CA PRO A 231 10.25 19.89 10.71
C PRO A 231 8.77 19.74 11.04
N ALA A 232 8.28 20.48 12.04
CA ALA A 232 6.87 20.43 12.44
C ALA A 232 5.91 20.90 11.32
N VAL A 233 6.32 21.88 10.51
CA VAL A 233 5.57 22.29 9.30
C VAL A 233 5.47 21.11 8.33
N GLY A 234 6.60 20.42 8.05
CA GLY A 234 6.66 19.26 7.17
C GLY A 234 5.78 18.11 7.65
N GLU A 235 5.87 17.77 8.93
CA GLU A 235 5.06 16.72 9.56
C GLU A 235 3.56 17.05 9.48
N GLY A 236 3.18 18.31 9.71
CA GLY A 236 1.79 18.76 9.60
C GLY A 236 1.25 18.66 8.15
N ILE A 237 2.07 18.96 7.16
CA ILE A 237 1.74 18.78 5.75
C ILE A 237 1.60 17.29 5.42
N GLU A 238 2.59 16.47 5.80
CA GLU A 238 2.60 15.04 5.53
C GLU A 238 1.40 14.33 6.18
N GLU A 239 1.06 14.66 7.41
CA GLU A 239 -0.13 14.11 8.06
C GLU A 239 -1.41 14.50 7.31
N ALA A 240 -1.50 15.73 6.82
CA ALA A 240 -2.65 16.20 6.05
C ALA A 240 -2.79 15.50 4.68
N THR A 241 -1.71 14.93 4.12
CA THR A 241 -1.80 14.14 2.87
C THR A 241 -2.58 12.84 3.04
N LYS A 242 -2.75 12.35 4.27
CA LYS A 242 -3.48 11.10 4.54
C LYS A 242 -4.96 11.18 4.21
N ALA A 243 -5.54 12.38 4.19
CA ALA A 243 -6.93 12.61 3.88
C ALA A 243 -7.12 13.89 3.03
N GLY A 244 -7.38 13.70 1.74
CA GLY A 244 -7.63 14.79 0.80
C GLY A 244 -8.98 15.46 0.99
N ILE A 245 -9.21 16.54 0.24
CA ILE A 245 -10.39 17.40 0.39
C ILE A 245 -11.60 17.02 -0.47
N LEU A 246 -11.42 16.18 -1.49
CA LEU A 246 -12.50 15.80 -2.40
C LEU A 246 -13.39 14.70 -1.81
N GLY A 247 -12.80 13.62 -1.40
CA GLY A 247 -13.48 12.46 -0.83
C GLY A 247 -12.81 11.89 0.42
N GLY A 248 -11.80 12.57 0.95
CA GLY A 248 -11.02 12.09 2.09
C GLY A 248 -10.02 10.98 1.71
N PHE A 249 -9.69 10.83 0.44
CA PHE A 249 -8.74 9.83 -0.01
C PHE A 249 -7.29 10.32 0.18
N PRO A 250 -6.32 9.42 0.40
CA PRO A 250 -4.92 9.81 0.52
C PRO A 250 -4.43 10.58 -0.71
N VAL A 251 -3.60 11.59 -0.49
CA VAL A 251 -3.04 12.44 -1.54
C VAL A 251 -1.66 11.94 -1.95
N LEU A 252 -1.43 11.82 -3.25
CA LEU A 252 -0.16 11.45 -3.86
C LEU A 252 0.34 12.55 -4.79
N GLY A 253 1.66 12.63 -4.99
CA GLY A 253 2.27 13.48 -6.00
C GLY A 253 2.29 14.96 -5.63
N VAL A 254 2.75 15.31 -4.43
CA VAL A 254 2.85 16.69 -3.95
C VAL A 254 4.23 16.96 -3.36
N ALA A 255 4.87 18.03 -3.84
CA ALA A 255 6.05 18.62 -3.22
C ALA A 255 5.67 19.92 -2.51
N ALA A 256 6.25 20.14 -1.34
CA ALA A 256 6.07 21.35 -0.53
C ALA A 256 7.45 21.94 -0.17
N ASP A 257 7.64 23.23 -0.45
CA ASP A 257 8.80 24.00 -0.02
C ASP A 257 8.36 25.15 0.87
N VAL A 258 8.72 25.10 2.15
CA VAL A 258 8.52 26.24 3.04
C VAL A 258 9.63 27.25 2.79
N TYR A 259 9.25 28.50 2.41
CA TYR A 259 10.23 29.50 1.99
C TYR A 259 10.24 30.75 2.87
N ASP A 260 9.17 31.02 3.63
CA ASP A 260 9.04 32.20 4.47
C ASP A 260 8.04 31.91 5.60
N GLY A 261 7.95 32.84 6.56
CA GLY A 261 6.98 32.79 7.66
C GLY A 261 7.32 33.83 8.72
N SER A 262 6.74 33.62 9.89
CA SER A 262 7.09 34.39 11.07
C SER A 262 6.80 33.61 12.34
N TYR A 263 7.40 34.00 13.44
CA TYR A 263 7.18 33.40 14.75
C TYR A 263 6.93 34.45 15.82
N HIS A 264 6.43 34.02 16.96
CA HIS A 264 6.22 34.84 18.13
C HIS A 264 7.01 34.22 19.30
N GLU A 265 7.86 35.00 19.97
CA GLU A 265 8.79 34.47 20.99
C GLU A 265 8.11 33.69 22.13
N VAL A 266 6.87 34.04 22.49
CA VAL A 266 6.13 33.42 23.60
C VAL A 266 5.13 32.39 23.13
N ASP A 267 4.41 32.65 22.01
CA ASP A 267 3.24 31.88 21.59
C ASP A 267 3.54 30.84 20.52
N SER A 268 4.75 30.85 19.92
CA SER A 268 5.15 29.83 18.94
C SER A 268 5.53 28.50 19.60
N SER A 269 5.19 27.43 18.95
CA SER A 269 5.48 26.06 19.34
C SER A 269 5.51 25.13 18.13
N GLU A 270 6.11 23.96 18.25
CA GLU A 270 6.07 22.91 17.23
C GLU A 270 4.63 22.57 16.83
N MET A 271 3.73 22.43 17.82
CA MET A 271 2.30 22.16 17.58
C MET A 271 1.64 23.26 16.75
N ALA A 272 1.92 24.54 17.01
CA ALA A 272 1.34 25.65 16.25
C ALA A 272 1.81 25.63 14.78
N PHE A 273 3.07 25.33 14.54
CA PHE A 273 3.64 25.19 13.18
C PHE A 273 3.14 23.93 12.48
N HIS A 274 2.96 22.83 13.20
CA HIS A 274 2.33 21.63 12.67
C HIS A 274 0.91 21.91 12.16
N ILE A 275 0.11 22.61 12.95
CA ILE A 275 -1.24 23.01 12.56
C ILE A 275 -1.21 23.98 11.38
N ALA A 276 -0.30 24.96 11.37
CA ALA A 276 -0.14 25.88 10.25
C ALA A 276 0.23 25.16 8.96
N GLY A 277 1.10 24.14 9.01
CA GLY A 277 1.44 23.27 7.90
C GLY A 277 0.24 22.47 7.37
N SER A 278 -0.51 21.86 8.25
CA SER A 278 -1.75 21.14 7.90
C SER A 278 -2.80 22.05 7.24
N MET A 279 -2.96 23.26 7.75
CA MET A 279 -3.85 24.27 7.14
C MET A 279 -3.36 24.71 5.77
N ALA A 280 -2.04 24.93 5.62
CA ALA A 280 -1.42 25.29 4.34
C ALA A 280 -1.71 24.23 3.26
N PHE A 281 -1.57 22.96 3.59
CA PHE A 281 -1.85 21.87 2.67
C PHE A 281 -3.32 21.83 2.23
N LYS A 282 -4.27 21.97 3.15
CA LYS A 282 -5.69 22.00 2.83
C LYS A 282 -6.06 23.16 1.91
N ASP A 283 -5.51 24.34 2.16
CA ASP A 283 -5.69 25.51 1.30
C ASP A 283 -5.04 25.32 -0.07
N ALA A 284 -3.85 24.73 -0.11
CA ALA A 284 -3.17 24.37 -1.34
C ALA A 284 -3.98 23.40 -2.21
N MET A 285 -4.52 22.35 -1.62
CA MET A 285 -5.39 21.42 -2.32
C MET A 285 -6.61 22.10 -2.91
N ALA A 286 -7.27 22.99 -2.15
CA ALA A 286 -8.44 23.71 -2.62
C ALA A 286 -8.14 24.62 -3.84
N LYS A 287 -6.97 25.25 -3.88
CA LYS A 287 -6.53 26.14 -4.96
C LYS A 287 -5.77 25.45 -6.10
N GLY A 288 -5.24 24.26 -5.83
CA GLY A 288 -4.37 23.49 -6.72
C GLY A 288 -5.09 22.64 -7.76
N ASN A 289 -6.38 22.88 -8.02
CA ASN A 289 -7.21 22.08 -8.93
C ASN A 289 -7.12 20.59 -8.62
N PRO A 290 -7.68 20.14 -7.46
CA PRO A 290 -7.60 18.75 -7.02
C PRO A 290 -8.41 17.82 -7.92
N VAL A 291 -7.87 16.62 -8.15
CA VAL A 291 -8.51 15.57 -8.94
C VAL A 291 -8.41 14.23 -8.24
N LEU A 292 -9.35 13.31 -8.53
CA LEU A 292 -9.27 11.92 -8.10
C LEU A 292 -8.38 11.12 -9.06
N LEU A 293 -7.66 10.18 -8.48
CA LEU A 293 -6.89 9.15 -9.17
C LEU A 293 -7.54 7.78 -8.92
N GLU A 294 -7.59 6.98 -9.98
CA GLU A 294 -8.03 5.59 -9.93
C GLU A 294 -6.92 4.62 -10.31
N PRO A 295 -6.88 3.42 -9.73
CA PRO A 295 -5.93 2.40 -10.13
C PRO A 295 -6.30 1.85 -11.50
N ILE A 296 -5.32 1.83 -12.40
CA ILE A 296 -5.39 1.24 -13.74
C ILE A 296 -4.68 -0.11 -13.70
N MET A 297 -5.37 -1.13 -14.17
CA MET A 297 -4.86 -2.49 -14.22
C MET A 297 -4.37 -2.83 -15.62
N LYS A 298 -3.20 -3.46 -15.69
CA LYS A 298 -2.76 -4.16 -16.89
C LYS A 298 -3.43 -5.51 -16.95
N VAL A 299 -4.26 -5.72 -17.96
CA VAL A 299 -5.06 -6.93 -18.15
C VAL A 299 -4.57 -7.66 -19.38
N GLU A 300 -4.29 -8.95 -19.25
CA GLU A 300 -3.95 -9.84 -20.34
C GLU A 300 -5.02 -10.93 -20.43
N VAL A 301 -5.75 -10.97 -21.54
CA VAL A 301 -6.84 -11.92 -21.75
C VAL A 301 -6.45 -12.89 -22.86
N THR A 302 -6.47 -14.17 -22.57
CA THR A 302 -6.20 -15.23 -23.53
C THR A 302 -7.49 -15.94 -23.89
N MET A 303 -7.76 -16.13 -25.19
CA MET A 303 -8.97 -16.77 -25.68
C MET A 303 -8.76 -17.40 -27.05
N PRO A 304 -9.60 -18.33 -27.49
CA PRO A 304 -9.69 -18.72 -28.88
C PRO A 304 -10.04 -17.53 -29.78
N GLU A 305 -9.51 -17.49 -30.98
CA GLU A 305 -9.66 -16.36 -31.91
C GLU A 305 -11.13 -15.98 -32.18
N GLU A 306 -12.03 -16.94 -32.21
CA GLU A 306 -13.46 -16.72 -32.41
C GLU A 306 -14.12 -15.79 -31.39
N TYR A 307 -13.57 -15.69 -30.16
CA TYR A 307 -14.10 -14.81 -29.10
C TYR A 307 -13.36 -13.48 -28.96
N MET A 308 -12.34 -13.23 -29.76
CA MET A 308 -11.53 -12.02 -29.65
C MET A 308 -12.35 -10.73 -29.81
N GLY A 309 -13.28 -10.70 -30.76
CA GLY A 309 -14.16 -9.55 -30.98
C GLY A 309 -15.03 -9.22 -29.76
N ASP A 310 -15.59 -10.24 -29.12
CA ASP A 310 -16.45 -10.09 -27.94
C ASP A 310 -15.63 -9.61 -26.73
N VAL A 311 -14.40 -10.11 -26.57
CA VAL A 311 -13.48 -9.70 -25.50
C VAL A 311 -13.07 -8.24 -25.69
N ILE A 312 -12.68 -7.84 -26.90
CA ILE A 312 -12.31 -6.44 -27.21
C ILE A 312 -13.49 -5.51 -26.97
N GLY A 313 -14.69 -5.90 -27.41
CA GLY A 313 -15.92 -5.14 -27.19
C GLY A 313 -16.21 -4.91 -25.70
N ASP A 314 -16.06 -5.96 -24.89
CA ASP A 314 -16.26 -5.88 -23.45
C ASP A 314 -15.19 -5.02 -22.75
N VAL A 315 -13.92 -5.18 -23.10
CA VAL A 315 -12.83 -4.34 -22.57
C VAL A 315 -13.07 -2.86 -22.87
N ASN A 316 -13.49 -2.53 -24.10
CA ASN A 316 -13.82 -1.15 -24.47
C ASN A 316 -15.02 -0.61 -23.67
N ALA A 317 -16.04 -1.44 -23.44
CA ALA A 317 -17.21 -1.07 -22.63
C ALA A 317 -16.82 -0.78 -21.15
N ARG A 318 -15.74 -1.38 -20.68
CA ARG A 318 -15.15 -1.17 -19.33
C ARG A 318 -14.17 -0.01 -19.27
N ARG A 319 -14.25 0.96 -20.15
CA ARG A 319 -13.29 2.07 -20.27
C ARG A 319 -11.84 1.61 -20.51
N GLY A 320 -11.68 0.38 -21.00
CA GLY A 320 -10.36 -0.19 -21.30
C GLY A 320 -9.75 0.42 -22.56
N ARG A 321 -8.42 0.42 -22.59
CA ARG A 321 -7.62 0.82 -23.75
C ARG A 321 -6.81 -0.38 -24.21
N ILE A 322 -7.05 -0.85 -25.43
CA ILE A 322 -6.28 -1.95 -25.99
C ILE A 322 -4.85 -1.47 -26.28
N GLU A 323 -3.87 -2.14 -25.74
CA GLU A 323 -2.44 -1.89 -25.97
C GLU A 323 -1.91 -2.69 -27.16
N GLY A 324 -2.32 -3.96 -27.24
CA GLY A 324 -1.87 -4.85 -28.30
C GLY A 324 -2.58 -6.19 -28.32
N MET A 325 -2.32 -6.94 -29.37
CA MET A 325 -2.81 -8.30 -29.55
C MET A 325 -1.68 -9.16 -30.04
N GLU A 326 -1.58 -10.38 -29.53
CA GLU A 326 -0.52 -11.33 -29.85
C GLU A 326 -1.12 -12.70 -30.17
N ASP A 327 -0.49 -13.38 -31.12
CA ASP A 327 -0.77 -14.79 -31.38
C ASP A 327 -0.07 -15.67 -30.33
N ILE A 328 -0.82 -16.54 -29.70
CA ILE A 328 -0.30 -17.52 -28.75
C ILE A 328 -0.64 -18.94 -29.24
N GLY A 329 0.11 -19.94 -28.74
CA GLY A 329 -0.17 -21.34 -29.08
C GLY A 329 -1.58 -21.74 -28.71
N GLY A 330 -2.48 -21.82 -29.72
CA GLY A 330 -3.87 -22.24 -29.56
C GLY A 330 -4.90 -21.11 -29.39
N GLY A 331 -4.53 -19.83 -29.62
CA GLY A 331 -5.46 -18.71 -29.53
C GLY A 331 -4.81 -17.33 -29.69
N LYS A 332 -5.46 -16.33 -29.13
CA LYS A 332 -5.04 -14.93 -29.13
C LYS A 332 -4.89 -14.43 -27.69
N MET A 333 -3.99 -13.46 -27.49
CA MET A 333 -3.86 -12.68 -26.28
C MET A 333 -4.16 -11.22 -26.58
N VAL A 334 -5.07 -10.63 -25.80
CA VAL A 334 -5.37 -9.18 -25.82
C VAL A 334 -4.75 -8.56 -24.57
N LYS A 335 -3.94 -7.52 -24.76
CA LYS A 335 -3.37 -6.71 -23.69
C LYS A 335 -4.09 -5.38 -23.62
N ALA A 336 -4.51 -4.98 -22.44
CA ALA A 336 -5.25 -3.74 -22.24
C ALA A 336 -4.96 -3.10 -20.88
N TYR A 337 -5.22 -1.81 -20.79
CA TYR A 337 -5.29 -1.07 -19.53
C TYR A 337 -6.75 -0.78 -19.20
N VAL A 338 -7.20 -1.23 -18.03
CA VAL A 338 -8.59 -1.12 -17.60
C VAL A 338 -8.65 -0.59 -16.17
N PRO A 339 -9.51 0.41 -15.88
CA PRO A 339 -9.72 0.83 -14.49
C PRO A 339 -10.21 -0.31 -13.62
N LEU A 340 -9.64 -0.44 -12.41
CA LEU A 340 -10.02 -1.52 -11.48
C LEU A 340 -11.52 -1.50 -11.16
N ALA A 341 -12.12 -0.31 -11.05
CA ALA A 341 -13.55 -0.16 -10.76
C ALA A 341 -14.46 -0.86 -11.78
N GLU A 342 -13.97 -1.04 -13.03
CA GLU A 342 -14.71 -1.69 -14.11
C GLU A 342 -14.42 -3.21 -14.21
N MET A 343 -13.51 -3.74 -13.38
CA MET A 343 -13.08 -5.14 -13.45
C MET A 343 -13.80 -6.06 -12.48
N PHE A 344 -14.63 -5.54 -11.56
CA PHE A 344 -15.41 -6.37 -10.67
C PHE A 344 -16.38 -7.26 -11.47
N GLY A 345 -16.38 -8.56 -11.13
CA GLY A 345 -17.20 -9.57 -11.82
C GLY A 345 -16.67 -9.98 -13.21
N TYR A 346 -15.52 -9.46 -13.65
CA TYR A 346 -14.99 -9.76 -14.99
C TYR A 346 -14.77 -11.25 -15.25
N SER A 347 -14.34 -12.01 -14.23
CA SER A 347 -14.16 -13.47 -14.36
C SER A 347 -15.42 -14.18 -14.83
N THR A 348 -16.57 -13.80 -14.28
CA THR A 348 -17.86 -14.38 -14.66
C THR A 348 -18.28 -13.97 -16.07
N ASP A 349 -18.10 -12.69 -16.41
CA ASP A 349 -18.45 -12.17 -17.72
C ASP A 349 -17.57 -12.76 -18.83
N LEU A 350 -16.26 -12.89 -18.58
CA LEU A 350 -15.33 -13.52 -19.51
C LEU A 350 -15.70 -14.99 -19.77
N ARG A 351 -16.00 -15.76 -18.72
CA ARG A 351 -16.43 -17.16 -18.86
C ARG A 351 -17.72 -17.28 -19.67
N SER A 352 -18.68 -16.42 -19.40
CA SER A 352 -19.94 -16.40 -20.13
C SER A 352 -19.74 -16.12 -21.62
N ARG A 353 -18.92 -15.12 -21.97
CA ARG A 353 -18.65 -14.72 -23.36
C ARG A 353 -17.78 -15.70 -24.13
N THR A 354 -16.92 -16.45 -23.45
CA THR A 354 -15.96 -17.38 -24.06
C THR A 354 -16.30 -18.85 -23.83
N GLN A 355 -17.51 -19.15 -23.36
CA GLN A 355 -17.93 -20.51 -23.01
C GLN A 355 -16.94 -21.25 -22.08
N GLY A 356 -16.37 -20.51 -21.13
CA GLY A 356 -15.39 -21.03 -20.19
C GLY A 356 -13.96 -21.19 -20.71
N ARG A 357 -13.69 -20.80 -21.96
CA ARG A 357 -12.40 -21.01 -22.65
C ARG A 357 -11.44 -19.81 -22.52
N GLY A 358 -11.91 -18.67 -22.04
CA GLY A 358 -11.10 -17.49 -21.78
C GLY A 358 -10.47 -17.52 -20.39
N ASN A 359 -9.22 -17.07 -20.33
CA ASN A 359 -8.50 -16.81 -19.08
C ASN A 359 -7.97 -15.40 -19.07
N TYR A 360 -7.75 -14.81 -17.89
CA TYR A 360 -7.13 -13.50 -17.78
C TYR A 360 -6.19 -13.44 -16.59
N SER A 361 -5.24 -12.55 -16.68
CA SER A 361 -4.43 -12.07 -15.57
C SER A 361 -4.56 -10.55 -15.46
N MET A 362 -4.42 -10.04 -14.27
CA MET A 362 -4.60 -8.62 -13.97
C MET A 362 -3.54 -8.19 -12.95
N PHE A 363 -2.83 -7.10 -13.27
CA PHE A 363 -1.79 -6.53 -12.43
C PHE A 363 -2.00 -5.03 -12.28
N PHE A 364 -1.73 -4.49 -11.09
CA PHE A 364 -1.69 -3.05 -10.92
C PHE A 364 -0.57 -2.44 -11.78
N GLU A 365 -0.90 -1.42 -12.55
CA GLU A 365 0.07 -0.70 -13.39
C GLU A 365 0.40 0.69 -12.83
N LYS A 366 -0.62 1.52 -12.67
CA LYS A 366 -0.46 2.92 -12.23
C LYS A 366 -1.78 3.54 -11.78
N TYR A 367 -1.68 4.72 -11.18
CA TYR A 367 -2.81 5.60 -10.96
C TYR A 367 -2.97 6.58 -12.14
N GLU A 368 -4.19 6.80 -12.59
CA GLU A 368 -4.54 7.82 -13.57
C GLU A 368 -5.71 8.67 -13.08
N GLN A 369 -5.80 9.90 -13.61
CA GLN A 369 -6.90 10.80 -13.30
C GLN A 369 -8.23 10.21 -13.77
N VAL A 370 -9.21 10.24 -12.86
CA VAL A 370 -10.59 9.81 -13.12
C VAL A 370 -11.27 10.83 -14.04
N PRO A 371 -12.06 10.40 -15.07
CA PRO A 371 -12.88 11.31 -15.85
C PRO A 371 -13.83 12.12 -14.96
N LYS A 372 -14.05 13.39 -15.29
CA LYS A 372 -14.79 14.35 -14.45
C LYS A 372 -16.17 13.84 -14.03
N SER A 373 -16.93 13.26 -14.95
CA SER A 373 -18.28 12.70 -14.67
C SER A 373 -18.25 11.53 -13.67
N VAL A 374 -17.21 10.70 -13.75
CA VAL A 374 -17.01 9.58 -12.85
C VAL A 374 -16.53 10.08 -11.48
N GLN A 375 -15.64 11.06 -11.45
CA GLN A 375 -15.18 11.72 -10.22
C GLN A 375 -16.36 12.31 -9.42
N GLU A 376 -17.24 13.04 -10.07
CA GLU A 376 -18.42 13.65 -9.44
C GLU A 376 -19.33 12.59 -8.79
N LYS A 377 -19.51 11.45 -9.46
CA LYS A 377 -20.29 10.32 -8.94
C LYS A 377 -19.63 9.70 -7.69
N ILE A 378 -18.33 9.42 -7.74
CA ILE A 378 -17.58 8.85 -6.62
C ILE A 378 -17.64 9.75 -5.40
N ILE A 379 -17.43 11.07 -5.58
CA ILE A 379 -17.50 12.05 -4.49
C ILE A 379 -18.91 12.11 -3.89
N ALA A 380 -19.94 12.06 -4.72
CA ALA A 380 -21.33 12.08 -4.26
C ALA A 380 -21.68 10.83 -3.44
N GLU A 381 -21.27 9.65 -3.89
CA GLU A 381 -21.44 8.38 -3.19
C GLU A 381 -20.71 8.40 -1.83
N ARG A 382 -19.46 8.89 -1.79
CA ARG A 382 -18.68 8.99 -0.54
C ARG A 382 -19.34 9.92 0.48
N LYS A 383 -19.84 11.09 0.04
CA LYS A 383 -20.55 12.04 0.90
C LYS A 383 -21.92 11.54 1.35
N GLY A 384 -22.57 10.68 0.55
CA GLY A 384 -23.83 10.04 0.89
C GLY A 384 -23.67 8.91 1.92
N ALA A 385 -22.56 8.20 1.89
CA ALA A 385 -22.23 7.13 2.84
C ALA A 385 -21.77 7.66 4.22
N ALA A 386 -21.35 8.94 4.29
CA ALA A 386 -20.93 9.62 5.54
C ALA A 386 -22.10 10.27 6.32
N LYS A 387 -23.34 10.12 5.85
CA LYS A 387 -24.57 10.53 6.54
C LYS A 387 -25.29 9.33 7.12
#